data_f0cf8660ab768a6879f1a163fa5a0715
#
_entry.id   f0cf8660ab768a6879f1a163fa5a0715
#
_cell.length_a   1.000
_cell.length_b   1.000
_cell.length_c   1.000
_cell.angle_alpha   90.00
_cell.angle_beta   90.00
_cell.angle_gamma   90.00
#
_symmetry.space_group_name_H-M   'P 1'
#
loop_
_entity.id
_entity.type
_entity.pdbx_description
1 polymer ?
#
loop_
_entity_poly.entity_id
_entity_poly.type
_entity_poly.pdbx_seq_one_letter_code
_entity_poly.pdbx_strand_id
1 'polypeptide(L)'
;MLTKRKIVAFVVLFVFSMSSNAQKINDKILGSVGKAVKGFSFSNEEAIALAKAAVDQMDKENPVADAKDKYDIRLRKIFGKHTTENGLKLNFKVYKVKEVNAFACADGSVRVYQGLMDAMDDNE
;
A
#
# COMPACT_ATOMS: atom_id res chain seq x y z
N MET A 1 -0.67 -15.67 9.34
CA MET A 1 -0.32 -15.28 7.97
C MET A 1 -1.57 -14.93 7.19
N LEU A 2 -1.66 -13.72 6.70
CA LEU A 2 -2.73 -13.33 5.81
C LEU A 2 -2.48 -13.95 4.43
N THR A 3 -3.44 -14.73 3.94
CA THR A 3 -3.37 -15.27 2.58
C THR A 3 -3.40 -14.13 1.55
N LYS A 4 -2.81 -14.34 0.37
CA LYS A 4 -2.82 -13.34 -0.72
C LYS A 4 -4.21 -12.77 -1.01
N ARG A 5 -5.25 -13.57 -0.84
CA ARG A 5 -6.66 -13.14 -0.99
C ARG A 5 -7.11 -12.14 0.08
N LYS A 6 -6.63 -12.28 1.30
CA LYS A 6 -6.96 -11.35 2.40
C LYS A 6 -6.24 -10.02 2.28
N ILE A 7 -5.03 -10.00 1.71
CA ILE A 7 -4.28 -8.78 1.45
C ILE A 7 -4.98 -7.94 0.38
N VAL A 8 -5.46 -8.56 -0.69
CA VAL A 8 -6.21 -7.88 -1.75
C VAL A 8 -7.55 -7.34 -1.20
N ALA A 9 -8.26 -8.11 -0.39
CA ALA A 9 -9.48 -7.67 0.27
C ALA A 9 -9.21 -6.51 1.25
N PHE A 10 -8.08 -6.53 1.96
CA PHE A 10 -7.69 -5.46 2.88
C PHE A 10 -7.35 -4.16 2.13
N VAL A 11 -6.66 -4.23 1.02
CA VAL A 11 -6.35 -3.08 0.16
C VAL A 11 -7.63 -2.47 -0.41
N VAL A 12 -8.58 -3.28 -0.85
CA VAL A 12 -9.89 -2.83 -1.33
C VAL A 12 -10.71 -2.19 -0.19
N LEU A 13 -10.69 -2.78 1.00
CA LEU A 13 -11.38 -2.22 2.17
C LEU A 13 -10.73 -0.91 2.65
N PHE A 14 -9.41 -0.79 2.53
CA PHE A 14 -8.67 0.40 2.91
C PHE A 14 -9.00 1.60 2.00
N VAL A 15 -9.10 1.38 0.69
CA VAL A 15 -9.54 2.40 -0.26
C VAL A 15 -10.97 2.87 0.05
N PHE A 16 -11.81 1.98 0.59
CA PHE A 16 -13.19 2.27 0.96
C PHE A 16 -13.32 3.08 2.26
N SER A 17 -12.35 2.96 3.19
CA SER A 17 -12.36 3.69 4.47
C SER A 17 -11.78 5.10 4.41
N MET A 18 -11.14 5.47 3.32
CA MET A 18 -10.57 6.81 3.13
C MET A 18 -11.61 7.76 2.54
N SER A 19 -12.23 8.49 3.41
CA SER A 19 -12.95 9.78 3.25
C SER A 19 -13.63 10.15 1.92
N SER A 20 -14.69 10.91 2.03
CA SER A 20 -15.58 11.45 0.98
C SER A 20 -14.92 12.10 -0.24
N ASN A 21 -13.65 12.46 -0.19
CA ASN A 21 -12.91 12.99 -1.35
C ASN A 21 -12.42 11.92 -2.32
N ALA A 22 -12.50 10.66 -1.93
CA ALA A 22 -12.16 9.52 -2.75
C ALA A 22 -13.25 9.13 -3.77
N GLN A 23 -14.41 9.78 -3.75
CA GLN A 23 -15.54 9.42 -4.61
C GLN A 23 -15.25 9.55 -6.11
N LYS A 24 -14.45 10.53 -6.53
CA LYS A 24 -14.09 10.70 -7.96
C LYS A 24 -13.07 9.68 -8.46
N ILE A 25 -12.27 9.13 -7.56
CA ILE A 25 -11.33 8.03 -7.87
C ILE A 25 -12.08 6.70 -7.86
N ASN A 26 -13.10 6.60 -7.02
CA ASN A 26 -13.89 5.39 -6.83
C ASN A 26 -14.65 4.94 -8.08
N ASP A 27 -15.20 5.84 -8.88
CA ASP A 27 -16.03 5.43 -10.02
C ASP A 27 -15.21 4.72 -11.11
N LYS A 28 -13.97 5.12 -11.33
CA LYS A 28 -13.08 4.45 -12.28
C LYS A 28 -12.47 3.16 -11.72
N ILE A 29 -12.08 3.18 -10.46
CA ILE A 29 -11.49 2.02 -9.77
C ILE A 29 -12.57 0.99 -9.44
N LEU A 30 -13.72 1.42 -8.95
CA LEU A 30 -14.88 0.53 -8.69
C LEU A 30 -15.48 -0.04 -9.97
N GLY A 31 -15.46 0.71 -11.07
CA GLY A 31 -15.85 0.18 -12.37
C GLY A 31 -14.93 -0.97 -12.82
N SER A 32 -13.64 -0.84 -12.60
CA SER A 32 -12.65 -1.87 -12.92
C SER A 32 -12.69 -3.04 -11.93
N VAL A 33 -12.82 -2.76 -10.64
CA VAL A 33 -12.97 -3.77 -9.58
C VAL A 33 -14.34 -4.46 -9.68
N GLY A 34 -15.40 -3.73 -9.99
CA GLY A 34 -16.74 -4.29 -10.18
C GLY A 34 -16.83 -5.27 -11.37
N LYS A 35 -16.11 -5.00 -12.45
CA LYS A 35 -15.95 -5.93 -13.57
C LYS A 35 -15.18 -7.20 -13.17
N ALA A 36 -14.21 -7.07 -12.30
CA ALA A 36 -13.42 -8.19 -11.80
C ALA A 36 -14.16 -9.10 -10.83
N VAL A 37 -14.98 -8.53 -9.95
CA VAL A 37 -15.81 -9.27 -8.98
C VAL A 37 -16.91 -10.08 -9.68
N LYS A 38 -17.27 -9.73 -10.92
CA LYS A 38 -18.27 -10.47 -11.72
C LYS A 38 -17.75 -11.75 -12.40
N GLY A 39 -16.66 -12.33 -11.93
CA GLY A 39 -16.20 -13.65 -12.37
C GLY A 39 -14.93 -13.66 -13.19
N PHE A 40 -14.16 -12.59 -13.18
CA PHE A 40 -12.86 -12.54 -13.82
C PHE A 40 -11.75 -12.81 -12.82
N SER A 41 -10.91 -13.79 -13.14
CA SER A 41 -9.60 -13.88 -12.55
C SER A 41 -8.74 -12.74 -13.15
N PHE A 42 -8.24 -11.81 -12.34
CA PHE A 42 -7.19 -10.94 -12.78
C PHE A 42 -5.95 -11.75 -13.16
N SER A 43 -5.35 -11.45 -14.28
CA SER A 43 -3.97 -11.85 -14.48
C SER A 43 -3.09 -11.17 -13.42
N ASN A 44 -1.94 -11.76 -13.11
CA ASN A 44 -0.98 -11.15 -12.19
C ASN A 44 -0.55 -9.76 -12.69
N GLU A 45 -0.40 -9.61 -14.00
CA GLU A 45 0.01 -8.37 -14.65
C GLU A 45 -1.04 -7.27 -14.48
N GLU A 46 -2.32 -7.61 -14.63
CA GLU A 46 -3.42 -6.66 -14.40
C GLU A 46 -3.51 -6.23 -12.94
N ALA A 47 -3.35 -7.16 -12.02
CA ALA A 47 -3.33 -6.86 -10.58
C ALA A 47 -2.16 -5.95 -10.22
N ILE A 48 -0.98 -6.20 -10.77
CA ILE A 48 0.22 -5.37 -10.57
C ILE A 48 0.01 -3.97 -11.14
N ALA A 49 -0.50 -3.85 -12.36
CA ALA A 49 -0.75 -2.57 -13.01
C ALA A 49 -1.78 -1.74 -12.24
N LEU A 50 -2.85 -2.35 -11.77
CA LEU A 50 -3.88 -1.69 -10.96
C LEU A 50 -3.33 -1.22 -9.62
N ALA A 51 -2.58 -2.07 -8.94
CA ALA A 51 -1.92 -1.76 -7.68
C ALA A 51 -0.93 -0.59 -7.84
N LYS A 52 -0.12 -0.61 -8.89
CA LYS A 52 0.82 0.46 -9.19
C LYS A 52 0.10 1.79 -9.40
N ALA A 53 -0.95 1.81 -10.20
CA ALA A 53 -1.73 3.04 -10.44
C ALA A 53 -2.33 3.60 -9.14
N ALA A 54 -2.86 2.73 -8.29
CA ALA A 54 -3.41 3.13 -6.99
C ALA A 54 -2.34 3.70 -6.05
N VAL A 55 -1.19 3.05 -5.97
CA VAL A 55 -0.06 3.51 -5.13
C VAL A 55 0.53 4.81 -5.65
N ASP A 56 0.71 4.95 -6.95
CA ASP A 56 1.20 6.19 -7.55
C ASP A 56 0.29 7.38 -7.22
N GLN A 57 -1.02 7.15 -7.18
CA GLN A 57 -1.99 8.17 -6.77
C GLN A 57 -1.88 8.47 -5.27
N MET A 58 -1.79 7.46 -4.43
CA MET A 58 -1.64 7.64 -2.99
C MET A 58 -0.33 8.34 -2.62
N ASP A 59 0.76 8.05 -3.34
CA ASP A 59 2.05 8.73 -3.15
C ASP A 59 1.97 10.23 -3.49
N LYS A 60 1.07 10.63 -4.38
CA LYS A 60 0.81 12.05 -4.66
C LYS A 60 -0.05 12.73 -3.60
N GLU A 61 -0.98 11.99 -3.01
CA GLU A 61 -1.93 12.52 -2.03
C GLU A 61 -1.37 12.57 -0.61
N ASN A 62 -0.33 11.78 -0.31
CA ASN A 62 0.26 11.70 1.02
C ASN A 62 1.72 12.19 1.01
N PRO A 63 2.14 12.96 2.02
CA PRO A 63 3.55 13.35 2.15
C PRO A 63 4.43 12.11 2.34
N VAL A 64 5.34 11.86 1.42
CA VAL A 64 6.28 10.75 1.48
C VAL A 64 7.58 11.21 2.14
N ALA A 65 8.06 10.45 3.13
CA ALA A 65 9.34 10.71 3.77
C ALA A 65 10.48 10.55 2.75
N ASP A 66 11.38 11.51 2.70
CA ASP A 66 12.57 11.42 1.87
C ASP A 66 13.65 10.52 2.50
N ALA A 67 14.72 10.25 1.74
CA ALA A 67 15.78 9.34 2.16
C ALA A 67 16.57 9.81 3.40
N LYS A 68 16.46 11.07 3.78
CA LYS A 68 17.11 11.66 4.96
C LYS A 68 16.19 11.71 6.18
N ASP A 69 14.90 11.43 5.97
CA ASP A 69 13.91 11.45 7.04
C ASP A 69 14.16 10.28 8.02
N LYS A 70 14.07 10.59 9.31
CA LYS A 70 14.30 9.60 10.38
C LYS A 70 13.40 8.36 10.27
N TYR A 71 12.17 8.54 9.81
CA TYR A 71 11.23 7.42 9.64
C TYR A 71 11.62 6.53 8.46
N ASP A 72 12.03 7.11 7.35
CA ASP A 72 12.54 6.34 6.21
C ASP A 72 13.81 5.57 6.55
N ILE A 73 14.74 6.22 7.25
CA ILE A 73 15.97 5.59 7.72
C ILE A 73 15.65 4.40 8.64
N ARG A 74 14.73 4.59 9.58
CA ARG A 74 14.28 3.51 10.49
C ARG A 74 13.63 2.36 9.73
N LEU A 75 12.74 2.67 8.80
CA LEU A 75 12.06 1.64 7.99
C LEU A 75 13.06 0.82 7.16
N ARG A 76 14.01 1.46 6.52
CA ARG A 76 15.07 0.77 5.77
C ARG A 76 15.96 -0.08 6.66
N LYS A 77 16.23 0.34 7.88
CA LYS A 77 16.99 -0.44 8.85
C LYS A 77 16.26 -1.72 9.24
N ILE A 78 14.93 -1.66 9.39
CA ILE A 78 14.09 -2.80 9.75
C ILE A 78 13.93 -3.75 8.55
N PHE A 79 13.62 -3.24 7.38
CA PHE A 79 13.21 -4.02 6.20
C PHE A 79 14.24 -4.07 5.07
N GLY A 80 15.39 -3.41 5.20
CA GLY A 80 16.38 -3.29 4.13
C GLY A 80 16.93 -4.62 3.61
N LYS A 81 16.80 -5.69 4.37
CA LYS A 81 17.17 -7.06 3.95
C LYS A 81 16.10 -7.73 3.09
N HIS A 82 14.87 -7.22 3.12
CA HIS A 82 13.72 -7.80 2.42
C HIS A 82 13.46 -7.04 1.11
N THR A 83 14.39 -7.14 0.17
CA THR A 83 14.28 -6.46 -1.13
C THR A 83 13.42 -7.22 -2.13
N THR A 84 13.31 -8.53 -1.95
CA THR A 84 12.54 -9.41 -2.83
C THR A 84 11.89 -10.52 -2.01
N GLU A 85 10.60 -10.72 -2.20
CA GLU A 85 9.85 -11.81 -1.60
C GLU A 85 9.03 -12.53 -2.68
N ASN A 86 9.19 -13.84 -2.79
CA ASN A 86 8.49 -14.68 -3.79
C ASN A 86 8.63 -14.15 -5.23
N GLY A 87 9.80 -13.64 -5.60
CA GLY A 87 10.05 -13.06 -6.91
C GLY A 87 9.51 -11.64 -7.10
N LEU A 88 8.85 -11.08 -6.10
CA LEU A 88 8.31 -9.73 -6.14
C LEU A 88 9.30 -8.73 -5.51
N LYS A 89 9.69 -7.74 -6.29
CA LYS A 89 10.55 -6.66 -5.80
C LYS A 89 9.75 -5.73 -4.89
N LEU A 90 10.19 -5.60 -3.63
CA LEU A 90 9.52 -4.77 -2.64
C LEU A 90 9.99 -3.31 -2.70
N ASN A 91 9.05 -2.40 -2.55
CA ASN A 91 9.28 -0.96 -2.51
C ASN A 91 8.64 -0.37 -1.25
N PHE A 92 9.48 0.03 -0.29
CA PHE A 92 9.05 0.57 1.00
C PHE A 92 9.11 2.08 1.01
N LYS A 93 8.04 2.72 1.48
CA LYS A 93 8.01 4.16 1.77
C LYS A 93 7.23 4.44 3.05
N VAL A 94 7.53 5.54 3.71
CA VAL A 94 6.77 6.05 4.85
C VAL A 94 5.91 7.22 4.41
N TYR A 95 4.62 7.16 4.75
CA TYR A 95 3.74 8.32 4.66
C TYR A 95 3.79 9.12 5.97
N LYS A 96 4.09 10.41 5.87
CA LYS A 96 4.13 11.30 7.03
C LYS A 96 2.74 11.73 7.47
N VAL A 97 1.94 10.75 7.80
CA VAL A 97 0.55 10.89 8.27
C VAL A 97 0.45 10.23 9.64
N LYS A 98 -0.19 10.89 10.57
CA LYS A 98 -0.27 10.45 11.97
C LYS A 98 -1.24 9.29 12.23
N GLU A 99 -1.92 8.82 11.24
CA GLU A 99 -2.77 7.63 11.32
C GLU A 99 -1.93 6.38 11.60
N VAL A 100 -2.41 5.49 12.45
CA VAL A 100 -1.78 4.18 12.71
C VAL A 100 -2.21 3.23 11.61
N ASN A 101 -1.37 3.04 10.60
CA ASN A 101 -1.72 2.24 9.44
C ASN A 101 -0.49 1.78 8.65
N ALA A 102 -0.68 0.71 7.87
CA ALA A 102 0.27 0.22 6.88
C ALA A 102 -0.48 -0.60 5.84
N PHE A 103 0.04 -0.69 4.62
CA PHE A 103 -0.51 -1.57 3.59
C PHE A 103 0.57 -2.07 2.64
N ALA A 104 0.26 -3.18 1.97
CA ALA A 104 1.09 -3.76 0.92
C ALA A 104 0.22 -4.04 -0.32
N CYS A 105 0.81 -3.89 -1.49
CA CYS A 105 0.13 -4.03 -2.77
C CYS A 105 0.76 -5.12 -3.65
N ALA A 106 -0.02 -5.57 -4.64
CA ALA A 106 0.39 -6.64 -5.56
C ALA A 106 1.60 -6.29 -6.43
N ASP A 107 1.93 -5.01 -6.60
CA ASP A 107 3.13 -4.54 -7.32
C ASP A 107 4.41 -4.59 -6.47
N GLY A 108 4.32 -4.98 -5.20
CA GLY A 108 5.43 -4.96 -4.25
C GLY A 108 5.55 -3.68 -3.44
N SER A 109 4.67 -2.72 -3.63
CA SER A 109 4.66 -1.49 -2.83
C SER A 109 4.21 -1.77 -1.40
N VAL A 110 5.01 -1.30 -0.44
CA VAL A 110 4.69 -1.33 0.99
C VAL A 110 4.74 0.09 1.52
N ARG A 111 3.67 0.51 2.17
CA ARG A 111 3.55 1.85 2.75
C ARG A 111 3.29 1.73 4.23
N VAL A 112 4.09 2.41 5.03
CA VAL A 112 3.97 2.45 6.48
C VAL A 112 3.71 3.89 6.90
N TYR A 113 2.68 4.11 7.67
CA TYR A 113 2.32 5.45 8.13
C TYR A 113 3.17 5.85 9.35
N GLN A 114 3.50 7.13 9.44
CA GLN A 114 4.23 7.68 10.58
C GLN A 114 3.57 7.30 11.91
N GLY A 115 2.24 7.35 12.00
CA GLY A 115 1.51 7.01 13.21
C GLY A 115 1.77 5.58 13.68
N LEU A 116 1.92 4.63 12.76
CA LEU A 116 2.32 3.26 13.11
C LEU A 116 3.77 3.21 13.59
N MET A 117 4.67 3.92 12.93
CA MET A 117 6.07 4.00 13.33
C MET A 117 6.23 4.60 14.74
N ASP A 118 5.43 5.62 15.06
CA ASP A 118 5.41 6.25 16.39
C ASP A 118 4.82 5.32 17.47
N ALA A 119 3.88 4.45 17.08
CA ALA A 119 3.25 3.50 18.00
C ALA A 119 4.13 2.28 18.29
N MET A 120 5.12 1.99 17.44
CA MET A 120 6.09 0.93 17.69
C MET A 120 7.21 1.43 18.59
N ASP A 121 7.53 0.66 19.63
CA ASP A 121 8.66 0.97 20.50
C ASP A 121 10.00 0.91 19.75
N ASP A 122 10.94 1.75 20.18
CA ASP A 122 12.27 1.82 19.61
C ASP A 122 13.07 0.51 19.75
N ASN A 123 12.58 -0.42 20.52
CA ASN A 123 13.19 -1.71 20.79
C ASN A 123 12.70 -2.85 19.87
N GLU A 124 11.82 -2.59 18.96
CA GLU A 124 11.31 -3.60 18.03
C GLU A 124 11.89 -3.50 16.62
#